data_263f05ab379082314ffb2614ca6f96cf
#
_entry.id   263f05ab379082314ffb2614ca6f96cf
#
_cell.length_a   1.000
_cell.length_b   1.000
_cell.length_c   1.000
_cell.angle_alpha   90.00
_cell.angle_beta   90.00
_cell.angle_gamma   90.00
#
_symmetry.space_group_name_H-M   'P 1'
#
loop_
_entity.id
_entity.type
_entity.pdbx_description
1 polymer ?
#
loop_
_entity_poly.entity_id
_entity_poly.type
_entity_poly.pdbx_seq_one_letter_code
_entity_poly.pdbx_strand_id
1 'polypeptide(L)'
;MSLSFLSKQNPLIDNIKKGKFLTPWFLAPFILYYITEYMSPVSTASTSFFLNKQHWIPDWWNILDLWSFLYTIIAFFLWVRLIEKRPIRTMGFSKGNGLSEFAKGCLVGGIMITTVLIVFLVTGNATFHRIQFSMPFLVSWILVLIGYIFQTAAEEIYIRGWLIPTISYHTNALLAILISATMFSYFHMNNNGASWFSTVHLFFFGVFTAVYALKRGNIWGPCGFHFAWNFLMGNVYGFHVSGFDSESSLMYFTTSNHTLITGGEFGPEGGIPGLVVCILALLWAIFILKDTSKEQESLYPAPLK
;
A
#
# COMPACT_ATOMS: atom_id res chain seq x y z
N MET A 1 8.20 -22.85 15.49
CA MET A 1 7.40 -21.91 14.66
C MET A 1 7.42 -22.42 13.23
N SER A 2 6.27 -22.67 12.63
CA SER A 2 6.21 -23.14 11.24
C SER A 2 6.29 -21.92 10.31
N LEU A 3 7.27 -21.89 9.40
CA LEU A 3 7.38 -20.90 8.33
C LEU A 3 6.60 -21.33 7.07
N SER A 4 5.47 -22.02 7.27
CA SER A 4 4.62 -22.58 6.21
C SER A 4 4.16 -21.55 5.19
N PHE A 5 3.95 -20.30 5.62
CA PHE A 5 3.57 -19.19 4.73
C PHE A 5 4.63 -18.83 3.68
N LEU A 6 5.91 -19.22 3.88
CA LEU A 6 6.98 -19.04 2.90
C LEU A 6 7.06 -20.20 1.87
N SER A 7 6.22 -21.22 2.03
CA SER A 7 6.20 -22.36 1.12
C SER A 7 5.74 -21.97 -0.28
N LYS A 8 6.29 -22.61 -1.31
CA LYS A 8 5.79 -22.52 -2.69
C LYS A 8 4.33 -23.01 -2.82
N GLN A 9 3.83 -23.79 -1.84
CA GLN A 9 2.43 -24.23 -1.77
C GLN A 9 1.50 -23.15 -1.19
N ASN A 10 2.01 -21.98 -0.79
CA ASN A 10 1.16 -20.86 -0.40
C ASN A 10 0.24 -20.49 -1.57
N PRO A 11 -1.09 -20.38 -1.37
CA PRO A 11 -2.03 -20.11 -2.46
C PRO A 11 -1.72 -18.85 -3.25
N LEU A 12 -1.20 -17.81 -2.58
CA LEU A 12 -0.78 -16.58 -3.26
C LEU A 12 0.36 -16.84 -4.26
N ILE A 13 1.29 -17.74 -3.94
CA ILE A 13 2.42 -18.12 -4.80
C ILE A 13 1.98 -19.17 -5.83
N ASP A 14 1.30 -20.22 -5.36
CA ASP A 14 0.95 -21.38 -6.19
C ASP A 14 -0.01 -21.05 -7.34
N ASN A 15 -0.88 -20.07 -7.13
CA ASN A 15 -1.85 -19.65 -8.14
C ASN A 15 -1.23 -19.08 -9.42
N ILE A 16 0.05 -18.71 -9.42
CA ILE A 16 0.72 -18.19 -10.63
C ILE A 16 0.81 -19.26 -11.74
N LYS A 17 0.93 -20.53 -11.38
CA LYS A 17 0.98 -21.65 -12.33
C LYS A 17 -0.32 -21.86 -13.13
N LYS A 18 -1.41 -21.16 -12.79
CA LYS A 18 -2.63 -21.12 -13.60
C LYS A 18 -2.48 -20.31 -14.88
N GLY A 19 -1.37 -19.60 -15.06
CA GLY A 19 -1.02 -18.88 -16.27
C GLY A 19 -0.49 -19.80 -17.36
N LYS A 20 -0.73 -19.43 -18.62
CA LYS A 20 -0.12 -20.09 -19.78
C LYS A 20 1.30 -19.61 -20.06
N PHE A 21 1.63 -18.40 -19.62
CA PHE A 21 2.96 -17.81 -19.65
C PHE A 21 3.32 -17.32 -18.25
N LEU A 22 4.52 -17.64 -17.80
CA LEU A 22 5.03 -17.19 -16.52
C LEU A 22 6.11 -16.14 -16.78
N THR A 23 5.87 -14.93 -16.31
CA THR A 23 6.86 -13.85 -16.40
C THR A 23 8.17 -14.29 -15.74
N PRO A 24 9.34 -14.23 -16.44
CA PRO A 24 10.62 -14.56 -15.84
C PRO A 24 10.90 -13.66 -14.63
N TRP A 25 11.29 -14.26 -13.52
CA TRP A 25 11.44 -13.56 -12.24
C TRP A 25 12.41 -12.38 -12.30
N PHE A 26 13.50 -12.50 -13.07
CA PHE A 26 14.52 -11.46 -13.22
C PHE A 26 14.05 -10.27 -14.08
N LEU A 27 13.01 -10.46 -14.91
CA LEU A 27 12.37 -9.37 -15.67
C LEU A 27 11.25 -8.69 -14.89
N ALA A 28 10.67 -9.36 -13.89
CA ALA A 28 9.52 -8.83 -13.17
C ALA A 28 9.76 -7.47 -12.51
N PRO A 29 10.90 -7.19 -11.84
CA PRO A 29 11.20 -5.85 -11.31
C PRO A 29 11.25 -4.76 -12.38
N PHE A 30 11.81 -5.06 -13.57
CA PHE A 30 11.88 -4.11 -14.68
C PHE A 30 10.49 -3.85 -15.29
N ILE A 31 9.70 -4.90 -15.48
CA ILE A 31 8.32 -4.77 -15.97
C ILE A 31 7.50 -3.92 -15.01
N LEU A 32 7.62 -4.17 -13.70
CA LEU A 32 6.98 -3.36 -12.68
C LEU A 32 7.37 -1.89 -12.82
N TYR A 33 8.67 -1.61 -12.83
CA TYR A 33 9.21 -0.26 -12.96
C TYR A 33 8.68 0.44 -14.22
N TYR A 34 8.78 -0.21 -15.38
CA TYR A 34 8.31 0.40 -16.64
C TYR A 34 6.80 0.61 -16.67
N ILE A 35 5.99 -0.33 -16.19
CA ILE A 35 4.52 -0.12 -16.16
C ILE A 35 4.18 1.07 -15.25
N THR A 36 4.76 1.17 -14.06
CA THR A 36 4.46 2.26 -13.13
C THR A 36 4.92 3.61 -13.69
N GLU A 37 6.12 3.70 -14.23
CA GLU A 37 6.67 4.93 -14.83
C GLU A 37 5.89 5.39 -16.08
N TYR A 38 5.53 4.47 -16.99
CA TYR A 38 4.79 4.85 -18.20
C TYR A 38 3.30 5.15 -17.95
N MET A 39 2.72 4.65 -16.87
CA MET A 39 1.35 5.02 -16.50
C MET A 39 1.27 6.40 -15.85
N SER A 40 2.32 6.88 -15.21
CA SER A 40 2.38 8.22 -14.62
C SER A 40 2.16 9.35 -15.66
N PRO A 41 2.86 9.41 -16.81
CA PRO A 41 2.59 10.43 -17.85
C PRO A 41 1.18 10.34 -18.46
N VAL A 42 0.65 9.12 -18.66
CA VAL A 42 -0.74 8.92 -19.15
C VAL A 42 -1.73 9.49 -18.14
N SER A 43 -1.47 9.26 -16.87
CA SER A 43 -2.19 9.83 -15.75
C SER A 43 -2.14 11.36 -15.79
N THR A 44 -0.97 11.96 -15.82
CA THR A 44 -0.77 13.42 -15.84
C THR A 44 -1.44 14.08 -17.07
N ALA A 45 -1.35 13.47 -18.25
CA ALA A 45 -1.99 13.99 -19.46
C ALA A 45 -3.52 13.93 -19.41
N SER A 46 -4.08 12.81 -18.91
CA SER A 46 -5.53 12.67 -18.75
C SER A 46 -6.07 13.59 -17.65
N THR A 47 -5.35 13.72 -16.56
CA THR A 47 -5.72 14.58 -15.43
C THR A 47 -5.66 16.05 -15.84
N SER A 48 -4.63 16.51 -16.57
CA SER A 48 -4.54 17.89 -17.06
C SER A 48 -5.69 18.28 -18.00
N PHE A 49 -6.21 17.32 -18.79
CA PHE A 49 -7.38 17.54 -19.63
C PHE A 49 -8.66 17.81 -18.82
N PHE A 50 -8.83 17.10 -17.70
CA PHE A 50 -9.98 17.30 -16.80
C PHE A 50 -9.82 18.50 -15.86
N LEU A 51 -8.58 18.96 -15.61
CA LEU A 51 -8.25 19.95 -14.60
C LEU A 51 -8.61 21.37 -14.91
N ASN A 52 -8.64 21.76 -16.16
CA ASN A 52 -8.92 23.16 -16.55
C ASN A 52 -10.34 23.65 -16.19
N LYS A 53 -11.15 22.86 -15.48
CA LYS A 53 -12.60 23.15 -15.32
C LYS A 53 -13.15 23.12 -13.88
N GLN A 54 -12.37 22.75 -12.85
CA GLN A 54 -12.95 22.44 -11.53
C GLN A 54 -12.21 23.12 -10.34
N HIS A 55 -12.06 24.45 -10.36
CA HIS A 55 -11.37 25.19 -9.28
C HIS A 55 -12.14 25.28 -7.94
N TRP A 56 -13.35 24.75 -7.84
CA TRP A 56 -14.18 24.84 -6.64
C TRP A 56 -14.02 23.69 -5.67
N ILE A 57 -13.36 22.57 -6.08
CA ILE A 57 -13.08 21.42 -5.22
C ILE A 57 -11.68 21.61 -4.63
N PRO A 58 -11.54 21.73 -3.29
CA PRO A 58 -10.24 21.74 -2.64
C PRO A 58 -9.45 20.46 -2.95
N ASP A 59 -8.12 20.55 -2.96
CA ASP A 59 -7.24 19.39 -3.12
C ASP A 59 -7.42 18.61 -4.45
N TRP A 60 -7.92 19.29 -5.47
CA TRP A 60 -8.28 18.65 -6.75
C TRP A 60 -7.10 17.94 -7.42
N TRP A 61 -5.88 18.48 -7.31
CA TRP A 61 -4.66 17.86 -7.84
C TRP A 61 -4.33 16.54 -7.19
N ASN A 62 -4.38 16.49 -5.87
CA ASN A 62 -4.13 15.28 -5.09
C ASN A 62 -5.20 14.20 -5.38
N ILE A 63 -6.48 14.62 -5.51
CA ILE A 63 -7.57 13.71 -5.90
C ILE A 63 -7.23 13.04 -7.24
N LEU A 64 -6.83 13.81 -8.25
CA LEU A 64 -6.56 13.28 -9.57
C LEU A 64 -5.32 12.39 -9.59
N ASP A 65 -4.29 12.75 -8.84
CA ASP A 65 -3.09 11.93 -8.70
C ASP A 65 -3.44 10.57 -8.09
N LEU A 66 -4.14 10.55 -6.97
CA LEU A 66 -4.61 9.32 -6.33
C LEU A 66 -5.51 8.45 -7.24
N TRP A 67 -6.43 9.09 -7.99
CA TRP A 67 -7.30 8.37 -8.92
C TRP A 67 -6.55 7.82 -10.13
N SER A 68 -5.40 8.41 -10.47
CA SER A 68 -4.56 7.98 -11.58
C SER A 68 -4.00 6.57 -11.40
N PHE A 69 -3.86 6.10 -10.17
CA PHE A 69 -3.45 4.72 -9.88
C PHE A 69 -4.39 3.66 -10.45
N LEU A 70 -5.63 4.04 -10.82
CA LEU A 70 -6.53 3.16 -11.55
C LEU A 70 -5.94 2.71 -12.90
N TYR A 71 -5.18 3.57 -13.58
CA TYR A 71 -4.51 3.19 -14.84
C TYR A 71 -3.46 2.10 -14.61
N THR A 72 -2.70 2.19 -13.52
CA THR A 72 -1.73 1.16 -13.13
C THR A 72 -2.42 -0.18 -12.78
N ILE A 73 -3.55 -0.13 -12.06
CA ILE A 73 -4.36 -1.33 -11.78
C ILE A 73 -4.80 -1.98 -13.10
N ILE A 74 -5.35 -1.20 -14.02
CA ILE A 74 -5.81 -1.68 -15.33
C ILE A 74 -4.65 -2.30 -16.10
N ALA A 75 -3.49 -1.64 -16.14
CA ALA A 75 -2.32 -2.13 -16.86
C ALA A 75 -1.85 -3.50 -16.32
N PHE A 76 -1.77 -3.69 -15.00
CA PHE A 76 -1.43 -4.99 -14.41
C PHE A 76 -2.51 -6.05 -14.62
N PHE A 77 -3.79 -5.69 -14.59
CA PHE A 77 -4.87 -6.62 -14.92
C PHE A 77 -4.81 -7.07 -16.38
N LEU A 78 -4.51 -6.15 -17.30
CA LEU A 78 -4.29 -6.47 -18.71
C LEU A 78 -3.05 -7.36 -18.91
N TRP A 79 -1.93 -7.04 -18.23
CA TRP A 79 -0.74 -7.89 -18.25
C TRP A 79 -1.06 -9.33 -17.82
N VAL A 80 -1.66 -9.49 -16.67
CA VAL A 80 -2.01 -10.79 -16.11
C VAL A 80 -3.03 -11.54 -17.01
N ARG A 81 -4.02 -10.81 -17.55
CA ARG A 81 -5.08 -11.44 -18.35
C ARG A 81 -4.65 -11.77 -19.78
N LEU A 82 -3.90 -10.88 -20.43
CA LEU A 82 -3.57 -10.99 -21.85
C LEU A 82 -2.20 -11.66 -22.09
N ILE A 83 -1.20 -11.32 -21.29
CA ILE A 83 0.17 -11.85 -21.42
C ILE A 83 0.31 -13.15 -20.64
N GLU A 84 0.07 -13.15 -19.32
CA GLU A 84 0.19 -14.37 -18.50
C GLU A 84 -0.98 -15.34 -18.71
N LYS A 85 -2.11 -14.85 -19.24
CA LYS A 85 -3.33 -15.64 -19.53
C LYS A 85 -3.86 -16.39 -18.31
N ARG A 86 -3.84 -15.75 -17.13
CA ARG A 86 -4.40 -16.28 -15.89
C ARG A 86 -5.54 -15.41 -15.36
N PRO A 87 -6.42 -15.95 -14.52
CA PRO A 87 -7.50 -15.17 -13.89
C PRO A 87 -6.96 -14.08 -12.97
N ILE A 88 -7.51 -12.84 -13.03
CA ILE A 88 -7.09 -11.71 -12.18
C ILE A 88 -7.11 -12.07 -10.69
N ARG A 89 -8.10 -12.85 -10.24
CA ARG A 89 -8.20 -13.23 -8.83
C ARG A 89 -7.00 -14.06 -8.31
N THR A 90 -6.16 -14.61 -9.19
CA THR A 90 -4.91 -15.26 -8.80
C THR A 90 -3.87 -14.27 -8.25
N MET A 91 -4.13 -12.96 -8.35
CA MET A 91 -3.34 -11.90 -7.76
C MET A 91 -3.69 -11.65 -6.27
N GLY A 92 -4.24 -12.63 -5.58
CA GLY A 92 -4.56 -12.50 -4.15
C GLY A 92 -5.99 -12.05 -3.84
N PHE A 93 -6.87 -11.99 -4.85
CA PHE A 93 -8.28 -11.70 -4.65
C PHE A 93 -9.07 -13.00 -4.35
N SER A 94 -8.94 -13.50 -3.11
CA SER A 94 -9.74 -14.64 -2.64
C SER A 94 -11.22 -14.29 -2.55
N LYS A 95 -12.10 -15.30 -2.77
CA LYS A 95 -13.55 -15.14 -2.60
C LYS A 95 -13.95 -15.33 -1.14
N GLY A 96 -15.06 -14.69 -0.76
CA GLY A 96 -15.84 -15.00 0.45
C GLY A 96 -15.51 -14.16 1.68
N ASN A 97 -14.26 -13.83 1.96
CA ASN A 97 -13.85 -13.10 3.17
C ASN A 97 -13.13 -11.77 2.93
N GLY A 98 -13.09 -11.30 1.68
CA GLY A 98 -12.30 -10.11 1.30
C GLY A 98 -12.63 -8.87 2.12
N LEU A 99 -13.91 -8.54 2.26
CA LEU A 99 -14.35 -7.37 3.05
C LEU A 99 -13.94 -7.48 4.53
N SER A 100 -14.06 -8.68 5.12
CA SER A 100 -13.64 -8.92 6.51
C SER A 100 -12.13 -8.78 6.68
N GLU A 101 -11.34 -9.31 5.75
CA GLU A 101 -9.88 -9.17 5.78
C GLU A 101 -9.46 -7.70 5.57
N PHE A 102 -10.10 -6.99 4.64
CA PHE A 102 -9.88 -5.56 4.44
C PHE A 102 -10.18 -4.75 5.72
N ALA A 103 -11.34 -4.99 6.35
CA ALA A 103 -11.71 -4.32 7.60
C ALA A 103 -10.71 -4.62 8.76
N LYS A 104 -10.24 -5.86 8.88
CA LYS A 104 -9.17 -6.21 9.84
C LYS A 104 -7.87 -5.46 9.53
N GLY A 105 -7.51 -5.35 8.26
CA GLY A 105 -6.39 -4.53 7.82
C GLY A 105 -6.56 -3.07 8.22
N CYS A 106 -7.74 -2.48 7.96
CA CYS A 106 -8.03 -1.11 8.37
C CYS A 106 -7.88 -0.91 9.89
N LEU A 107 -8.33 -1.88 10.69
CA LEU A 107 -8.15 -1.82 12.14
C LEU A 107 -6.66 -1.81 12.53
N VAL A 108 -5.85 -2.67 11.91
CA VAL A 108 -4.39 -2.70 12.17
C VAL A 108 -3.74 -1.38 11.79
N GLY A 109 -3.98 -0.87 10.57
CA GLY A 109 -3.43 0.40 10.10
C GLY A 109 -3.87 1.58 10.98
N GLY A 110 -5.16 1.60 11.34
CA GLY A 110 -5.72 2.62 12.21
C GLY A 110 -5.09 2.64 13.61
N ILE A 111 -4.91 1.48 14.23
CA ILE A 111 -4.22 1.36 15.53
C ILE A 111 -2.78 1.86 15.41
N MET A 112 -2.06 1.45 14.37
CA MET A 112 -0.65 1.79 14.19
C MET A 112 -0.46 3.30 14.03
N ILE A 113 -1.16 3.94 13.11
CA ILE A 113 -0.98 5.39 12.87
C ILE A 113 -1.51 6.23 14.02
N THR A 114 -2.59 5.80 14.68
CA THR A 114 -3.09 6.45 15.90
C THR A 114 -2.08 6.35 17.05
N THR A 115 -1.36 5.24 17.16
CA THR A 115 -0.28 5.09 18.14
C THR A 115 0.84 6.11 17.88
N VAL A 116 1.21 6.34 16.61
CA VAL A 116 2.21 7.38 16.26
C VAL A 116 1.70 8.78 16.64
N LEU A 117 0.43 9.10 16.35
CA LEU A 117 -0.17 10.37 16.77
C LEU A 117 -0.14 10.53 18.31
N ILE A 118 -0.49 9.48 19.06
CA ILE A 118 -0.44 9.52 20.54
C ILE A 118 0.98 9.81 21.03
N VAL A 119 1.99 9.17 20.43
CA VAL A 119 3.40 9.43 20.76
C VAL A 119 3.75 10.89 20.48
N PHE A 120 3.33 11.46 19.35
CA PHE A 120 3.57 12.88 19.05
C PHE A 120 2.93 13.81 20.08
N LEU A 121 1.68 13.54 20.48
CA LEU A 121 0.96 14.34 21.47
C LEU A 121 1.61 14.27 22.85
N VAL A 122 1.91 13.06 23.34
CA VAL A 122 2.49 12.85 24.68
C VAL A 122 3.90 13.42 24.79
N THR A 123 4.66 13.38 23.69
CA THR A 123 6.02 13.95 23.66
C THR A 123 6.06 15.45 23.31
N GLY A 124 4.90 16.10 23.12
CA GLY A 124 4.81 17.51 22.75
C GLY A 124 5.28 17.82 21.32
N ASN A 125 5.34 16.80 20.45
CA ASN A 125 5.77 16.96 19.05
C ASN A 125 4.60 17.20 18.08
N ALA A 126 3.36 17.18 18.56
CA ALA A 126 2.19 17.64 17.81
C ALA A 126 1.27 18.45 18.74
N THR A 127 0.64 19.48 18.18
CA THR A 127 -0.36 20.30 18.85
C THR A 127 -1.62 20.33 18.01
N PHE A 128 -2.74 19.94 18.59
CA PHE A 128 -4.06 20.02 17.95
C PHE A 128 -4.57 21.46 17.95
N HIS A 129 -5.13 21.90 16.83
CA HIS A 129 -5.69 23.26 16.68
C HIS A 129 -7.20 23.27 16.44
N ARG A 130 -7.68 22.51 15.47
CA ARG A 130 -9.09 22.56 15.06
C ARG A 130 -9.52 21.33 14.27
N ILE A 131 -10.84 21.14 14.19
CA ILE A 131 -11.48 20.26 13.19
C ILE A 131 -11.97 21.17 12.06
N GLN A 132 -11.75 20.75 10.82
CA GLN A 132 -12.23 21.45 9.64
C GLN A 132 -13.45 20.70 9.07
N PHE A 133 -14.53 21.45 8.83
CA PHE A 133 -15.73 20.91 8.21
C PHE A 133 -16.43 21.97 7.36
N SER A 134 -16.68 21.65 6.09
CA SER A 134 -17.50 22.45 5.17
C SER A 134 -18.03 21.52 4.07
N MET A 135 -19.04 21.93 3.32
CA MET A 135 -19.56 21.09 2.21
C MET A 135 -18.52 20.87 1.09
N PRO A 136 -17.77 21.88 0.62
CA PRO A 136 -16.69 21.63 -0.34
C PRO A 136 -15.61 20.69 0.21
N PHE A 137 -15.25 20.83 1.48
CA PHE A 137 -14.35 19.91 2.17
C PHE A 137 -14.87 18.47 2.17
N LEU A 138 -16.15 18.25 2.50
CA LEU A 138 -16.72 16.91 2.55
C LEU A 138 -16.68 16.21 1.18
N VAL A 139 -16.96 16.93 0.10
CA VAL A 139 -16.86 16.40 -1.26
C VAL A 139 -15.43 16.00 -1.59
N SER A 140 -14.48 16.89 -1.35
CA SER A 140 -13.05 16.63 -1.52
C SER A 140 -12.60 15.42 -0.70
N TRP A 141 -12.95 15.39 0.57
CA TRP A 141 -12.58 14.33 1.51
C TRP A 141 -13.07 12.93 1.08
N ILE A 142 -14.32 12.84 0.56
CA ILE A 142 -14.87 11.60 0.01
C ILE A 142 -14.11 11.19 -1.27
N LEU A 143 -13.79 12.14 -2.15
CA LEU A 143 -13.06 11.86 -3.38
C LEU A 143 -11.63 11.39 -3.09
N VAL A 144 -10.96 11.99 -2.10
CA VAL A 144 -9.63 11.57 -1.63
C VAL A 144 -9.69 10.19 -0.98
N LEU A 145 -10.73 9.90 -0.17
CA LEU A 145 -10.93 8.57 0.41
C LEU A 145 -10.99 7.49 -0.68
N ILE A 146 -11.80 7.72 -1.73
CA ILE A 146 -11.88 6.79 -2.87
C ILE A 146 -10.53 6.70 -3.59
N GLY A 147 -9.84 7.82 -3.75
CA GLY A 147 -8.51 7.88 -4.35
C GLY A 147 -7.48 7.04 -3.61
N TYR A 148 -7.44 7.10 -2.27
CA TYR A 148 -6.57 6.25 -1.47
C TYR A 148 -6.90 4.76 -1.57
N ILE A 149 -8.18 4.39 -1.79
CA ILE A 149 -8.53 3.00 -2.08
C ILE A 149 -7.84 2.55 -3.38
N PHE A 150 -7.82 3.39 -4.43
CA PHE A 150 -7.16 3.06 -5.70
C PHE A 150 -5.64 3.04 -5.54
N GLN A 151 -5.05 4.06 -4.92
CA GLN A 151 -3.60 4.19 -4.75
C GLN A 151 -3.05 2.98 -3.96
N THR A 152 -3.58 2.72 -2.78
CA THR A 152 -3.06 1.64 -1.92
C THR A 152 -3.36 0.26 -2.50
N ALA A 153 -4.55 0.07 -3.12
CA ALA A 153 -4.84 -1.18 -3.83
C ALA A 153 -3.88 -1.41 -5.01
N ALA A 154 -3.55 -0.38 -5.79
CA ALA A 154 -2.59 -0.50 -6.89
C ALA A 154 -1.25 -1.03 -6.38
N GLU A 155 -0.70 -0.41 -5.34
CA GLU A 155 0.59 -0.79 -4.78
C GLU A 155 0.58 -2.22 -4.22
N GLU A 156 -0.48 -2.62 -3.53
CA GLU A 156 -0.60 -4.00 -3.05
C GLU A 156 -0.82 -5.01 -4.19
N ILE A 157 -1.56 -4.65 -5.24
CA ILE A 157 -1.79 -5.48 -6.42
C ILE A 157 -0.48 -5.78 -7.13
N TYR A 158 0.30 -4.74 -7.46
CA TYR A 158 1.49 -4.99 -8.26
C TYR A 158 2.67 -5.53 -7.45
N ILE A 159 2.82 -5.16 -6.16
CA ILE A 159 3.90 -5.67 -5.32
C ILE A 159 3.53 -7.04 -4.72
N ARG A 160 2.42 -7.13 -3.98
CA ARG A 160 2.07 -8.34 -3.21
C ARG A 160 1.28 -9.33 -4.04
N GLY A 161 0.44 -8.85 -4.94
CA GLY A 161 -0.40 -9.69 -5.80
C GLY A 161 0.31 -10.22 -7.05
N TRP A 162 1.33 -9.51 -7.56
CA TRP A 162 2.00 -9.90 -8.79
C TRP A 162 3.50 -10.15 -8.62
N LEU A 163 4.28 -9.20 -8.11
CA LEU A 163 5.75 -9.30 -8.05
C LEU A 163 6.21 -10.41 -7.11
N ILE A 164 5.70 -10.43 -5.86
CA ILE A 164 6.07 -11.45 -4.87
C ILE A 164 5.76 -12.86 -5.36
N PRO A 165 4.55 -13.20 -5.83
CA PRO A 165 4.27 -14.53 -6.36
C PRO A 165 5.17 -14.88 -7.55
N THR A 166 5.40 -13.95 -8.46
CA THR A 166 6.24 -14.17 -9.65
C THR A 166 7.67 -14.53 -9.28
N ILE A 167 8.29 -13.79 -8.37
CA ILE A 167 9.65 -14.09 -7.92
C ILE A 167 9.67 -15.37 -7.07
N SER A 168 8.74 -15.50 -6.12
CA SER A 168 8.69 -16.65 -5.20
C SER A 168 8.55 -17.98 -5.91
N TYR A 169 7.73 -18.04 -6.94
CA TYR A 169 7.50 -19.26 -7.71
C TYR A 169 8.79 -19.80 -8.35
N HIS A 170 9.57 -18.92 -8.94
CA HIS A 170 10.82 -19.27 -9.63
C HIS A 170 12.02 -19.44 -8.67
N THR A 171 11.99 -18.77 -7.51
CA THR A 171 13.09 -18.74 -6.53
C THR A 171 12.60 -19.21 -5.15
N ASN A 172 12.41 -18.28 -4.23
CA ASN A 172 11.83 -18.50 -2.90
C ASN A 172 11.17 -17.22 -2.36
N ALA A 173 10.29 -17.38 -1.38
CA ALA A 173 9.52 -16.28 -0.83
C ALA A 173 10.39 -15.25 -0.09
N LEU A 174 11.49 -15.66 0.54
CA LEU A 174 12.36 -14.72 1.25
C LEU A 174 13.03 -13.73 0.29
N LEU A 175 13.59 -14.23 -0.83
CA LEU A 175 14.18 -13.37 -1.86
C LEU A 175 13.13 -12.44 -2.47
N ALA A 176 11.92 -12.94 -2.70
CA ALA A 176 10.82 -12.13 -3.21
C ALA A 176 10.41 -11.01 -2.25
N ILE A 177 10.35 -11.29 -0.95
CA ILE A 177 10.08 -10.28 0.10
C ILE A 177 11.17 -9.20 0.06
N LEU A 178 12.45 -9.59 0.05
CA LEU A 178 13.55 -8.63 0.06
C LEU A 178 13.56 -7.74 -1.20
N ILE A 179 13.42 -8.34 -2.39
CA ILE A 179 13.37 -7.58 -3.66
C ILE A 179 12.17 -6.63 -3.65
N SER A 180 10.99 -7.12 -3.29
CA SER A 180 9.77 -6.31 -3.30
C SER A 180 9.80 -5.16 -2.29
N ALA A 181 10.35 -5.38 -1.10
CA ALA A 181 10.50 -4.34 -0.08
C ALA A 181 11.54 -3.28 -0.50
N THR A 182 12.63 -3.71 -1.14
CA THR A 182 13.64 -2.79 -1.70
C THR A 182 13.02 -1.93 -2.81
N MET A 183 12.24 -2.53 -3.73
CA MET A 183 11.58 -1.77 -4.78
C MET A 183 10.53 -0.81 -4.24
N PHE A 184 9.75 -1.25 -3.26
CA PHE A 184 8.75 -0.39 -2.60
C PHE A 184 9.40 0.85 -1.99
N SER A 185 10.50 0.66 -1.25
CA SER A 185 11.28 1.76 -0.69
C SER A 185 11.91 2.65 -1.79
N TYR A 186 12.45 2.04 -2.84
CA TYR A 186 13.08 2.74 -3.96
C TYR A 186 12.13 3.71 -4.68
N PHE A 187 10.88 3.32 -4.93
CA PHE A 187 9.88 4.17 -5.58
C PHE A 187 9.56 5.47 -4.81
N HIS A 188 9.88 5.52 -3.53
CA HIS A 188 9.62 6.69 -2.67
C HIS A 188 10.88 7.55 -2.41
N MET A 189 12.04 7.17 -2.94
CA MET A 189 13.31 7.89 -2.63
C MET A 189 13.36 9.30 -3.22
N ASN A 190 12.55 9.60 -4.23
CA ASN A 190 12.48 10.93 -4.85
C ASN A 190 11.35 11.80 -4.28
N ASN A 191 10.59 11.33 -3.30
CA ASN A 191 9.51 12.10 -2.68
C ASN A 191 10.07 13.22 -1.79
N ASN A 192 9.27 14.26 -1.57
CA ASN A 192 9.66 15.40 -0.72
C ASN A 192 10.04 14.93 0.68
N GLY A 193 11.14 15.44 1.21
CA GLY A 193 11.61 15.09 2.54
C GLY A 193 12.15 13.66 2.69
N ALA A 194 12.32 12.91 1.58
CA ALA A 194 12.91 11.57 1.64
C ALA A 194 14.28 11.56 2.32
N SER A 195 14.51 10.58 3.17
CA SER A 195 15.70 10.44 3.98
C SER A 195 16.09 8.98 4.15
N TRP A 196 17.26 8.74 4.73
CA TRP A 196 17.63 7.37 5.11
C TRP A 196 16.61 6.72 6.06
N PHE A 197 16.05 7.48 7.00
CA PHE A 197 15.02 6.97 7.91
C PHE A 197 13.75 6.55 7.19
N SER A 198 13.25 7.37 6.28
CA SER A 198 12.06 7.03 5.47
C SER A 198 12.32 5.82 4.58
N THR A 199 13.51 5.73 3.97
CA THR A 199 13.92 4.58 3.16
C THR A 199 13.91 3.27 3.97
N VAL A 200 14.49 3.28 5.18
CA VAL A 200 14.47 2.13 6.09
C VAL A 200 13.05 1.80 6.57
N HIS A 201 12.25 2.81 6.93
CA HIS A 201 10.86 2.61 7.32
C HIS A 201 10.07 1.90 6.20
N LEU A 202 10.12 2.44 4.99
CA LEU A 202 9.37 1.89 3.85
C LEU A 202 9.85 0.49 3.45
N PHE A 203 11.14 0.18 3.64
CA PHE A 203 11.62 -1.20 3.50
C PHE A 203 10.94 -2.13 4.52
N PHE A 204 10.90 -1.77 5.80
CA PHE A 204 10.23 -2.59 6.83
C PHE A 204 8.71 -2.63 6.63
N PHE A 205 8.09 -1.54 6.17
CA PHE A 205 6.68 -1.52 5.76
C PHE A 205 6.44 -2.53 4.62
N GLY A 206 7.33 -2.55 3.62
CA GLY A 206 7.31 -3.52 2.54
C GLY A 206 7.42 -4.96 3.00
N VAL A 207 8.33 -5.25 3.94
CA VAL A 207 8.49 -6.58 4.56
C VAL A 207 7.24 -6.96 5.37
N PHE A 208 6.72 -6.05 6.19
CA PHE A 208 5.52 -6.30 6.99
C PHE A 208 4.30 -6.67 6.13
N THR A 209 3.99 -5.87 5.12
CA THR A 209 2.83 -6.12 4.25
C THR A 209 3.01 -7.38 3.41
N ALA A 210 4.24 -7.73 3.01
CA ALA A 210 4.57 -9.00 2.34
C ALA A 210 4.31 -10.20 3.26
N VAL A 211 4.78 -10.16 4.50
CA VAL A 211 4.52 -11.22 5.50
C VAL A 211 3.03 -11.33 5.78
N TYR A 212 2.34 -10.20 5.91
CA TYR A 212 0.89 -10.17 6.13
C TYR A 212 0.15 -10.85 4.96
N ALA A 213 0.44 -10.47 3.71
CA ALA A 213 -0.17 -11.08 2.52
C ALA A 213 0.06 -12.60 2.47
N LEU A 214 1.29 -13.05 2.67
CA LEU A 214 1.65 -14.46 2.62
C LEU A 214 0.98 -15.27 3.74
N LYS A 215 0.92 -14.77 4.97
CA LYS A 215 0.23 -15.44 6.08
C LYS A 215 -1.29 -15.51 5.89
N ARG A 216 -1.87 -14.51 5.23
CA ARG A 216 -3.31 -14.52 4.93
C ARG A 216 -3.64 -15.23 3.61
N GLY A 217 -2.65 -15.48 2.75
CA GLY A 217 -2.84 -16.07 1.41
C GLY A 217 -3.65 -15.17 0.47
N ASN A 218 -3.75 -13.88 0.77
CA ASN A 218 -4.49 -12.88 -0.01
C ASN A 218 -3.96 -11.47 0.27
N ILE A 219 -4.37 -10.48 -0.55
CA ILE A 219 -3.94 -9.07 -0.41
C ILE A 219 -4.97 -8.16 0.25
N TRP A 220 -6.15 -8.65 0.63
CA TRP A 220 -7.21 -7.81 1.20
C TRP A 220 -6.81 -7.15 2.51
N GLY A 221 -6.15 -7.91 3.41
CA GLY A 221 -5.65 -7.37 4.67
C GLY A 221 -4.59 -6.27 4.48
N PRO A 222 -3.53 -6.52 3.70
CA PRO A 222 -2.57 -5.48 3.30
C PRO A 222 -3.21 -4.24 2.67
N CYS A 223 -4.16 -4.40 1.72
CA CYS A 223 -4.90 -3.26 1.14
C CYS A 223 -5.63 -2.44 2.22
N GLY A 224 -6.34 -3.09 3.14
CA GLY A 224 -7.03 -2.39 4.22
C GLY A 224 -6.08 -1.69 5.19
N PHE A 225 -4.97 -2.35 5.55
CA PHE A 225 -3.93 -1.76 6.39
C PHE A 225 -3.33 -0.50 5.75
N HIS A 226 -2.88 -0.62 4.51
CA HIS A 226 -2.24 0.47 3.78
C HIS A 226 -3.21 1.64 3.56
N PHE A 227 -4.46 1.34 3.18
CA PHE A 227 -5.50 2.36 3.07
C PHE A 227 -5.71 3.13 4.37
N ALA A 228 -5.91 2.44 5.49
CA ALA A 228 -6.15 3.10 6.76
C ALA A 228 -4.93 3.88 7.26
N TRP A 229 -3.72 3.35 7.06
CA TRP A 229 -2.46 4.03 7.37
C TRP A 229 -2.37 5.36 6.64
N ASN A 230 -2.47 5.36 5.29
CA ASN A 230 -2.31 6.57 4.48
C ASN A 230 -3.47 7.56 4.70
N PHE A 231 -4.71 7.09 4.61
CA PHE A 231 -5.88 7.96 4.71
C PHE A 231 -6.02 8.62 6.08
N LEU A 232 -5.82 7.88 7.17
CA LEU A 232 -5.87 8.47 8.51
C LEU A 232 -4.71 9.43 8.72
N MET A 233 -3.50 9.08 8.27
CA MET A 233 -2.32 9.94 8.38
C MET A 233 -2.53 11.27 7.67
N GLY A 234 -2.93 11.26 6.40
CA GLY A 234 -3.09 12.48 5.58
C GLY A 234 -4.40 13.19 5.83
N ASN A 235 -5.54 12.49 5.70
CA ASN A 235 -6.84 13.14 5.58
C ASN A 235 -7.69 13.12 6.84
N VAL A 236 -7.22 12.45 7.90
CA VAL A 236 -7.82 12.58 9.22
C VAL A 236 -6.91 13.39 10.15
N TYR A 237 -5.62 13.07 10.22
CA TYR A 237 -4.68 13.75 11.14
C TYR A 237 -3.91 14.90 10.51
N GLY A 238 -3.87 15.03 9.17
CA GLY A 238 -3.24 16.15 8.48
C GLY A 238 -1.71 16.12 8.50
N PHE A 239 -1.13 14.94 8.55
CA PHE A 239 0.31 14.75 8.36
C PHE A 239 0.64 14.47 6.90
N HIS A 240 1.86 14.77 6.47
CA HIS A 240 2.32 14.36 5.15
C HIS A 240 2.31 12.82 5.02
N VAL A 241 1.98 12.32 3.84
CA VAL A 241 1.97 10.90 3.50
C VAL A 241 3.09 10.66 2.51
N SER A 242 4.17 10.03 2.93
CA SER A 242 5.35 9.76 2.09
C SER A 242 5.86 11.00 1.33
N GLY A 243 5.82 12.19 1.96
CA GLY A 243 6.26 13.44 1.36
C GLY A 243 5.20 14.21 0.57
N PHE A 244 3.96 13.75 0.53
CA PHE A 244 2.84 14.47 -0.09
C PHE A 244 1.95 15.12 0.98
N ASP A 245 1.56 16.35 0.72
CA ASP A 245 0.64 17.11 1.57
C ASP A 245 -0.82 16.86 1.15
N SER A 246 -1.75 17.10 2.06
CA SER A 246 -3.18 17.06 1.79
C SER A 246 -3.87 18.31 2.36
N GLU A 247 -4.51 19.09 1.49
CA GLU A 247 -5.34 20.24 1.88
C GLU A 247 -6.67 19.80 2.51
N SER A 248 -7.09 18.55 2.28
CA SER A 248 -8.37 17.98 2.72
C SER A 248 -8.21 17.11 3.96
N SER A 249 -7.73 17.71 5.08
CA SER A 249 -7.63 16.99 6.35
C SER A 249 -8.75 17.39 7.33
N LEU A 250 -9.31 16.38 8.03
CA LEU A 250 -10.36 16.58 9.04
C LEU A 250 -9.84 17.31 10.27
N MET A 251 -8.65 16.95 10.75
CA MET A 251 -8.00 17.54 11.91
C MET A 251 -6.77 18.32 11.45
N TYR A 252 -6.51 19.42 12.13
CA TYR A 252 -5.32 20.22 11.89
C TYR A 252 -4.40 20.18 13.09
N PHE A 253 -3.21 19.63 12.88
CA PHE A 253 -2.12 19.63 13.84
C PHE A 253 -0.92 20.41 13.30
N THR A 254 -0.18 21.07 14.19
CA THR A 254 1.19 21.50 13.88
C THR A 254 2.16 20.53 14.51
N THR A 255 3.22 20.19 13.80
CA THR A 255 4.30 19.34 14.30
C THR A 255 5.53 20.16 14.65
N SER A 256 6.33 19.67 15.61
CA SER A 256 7.61 20.28 15.96
C SER A 256 8.65 20.09 14.85
N ASN A 257 9.72 20.89 14.90
CA ASN A 257 10.85 20.77 13.97
C ASN A 257 11.81 19.59 14.31
N HIS A 258 11.45 18.72 15.26
CA HIS A 258 12.25 17.53 15.57
C HIS A 258 12.03 16.43 14.53
N THR A 259 12.71 16.53 13.39
CA THR A 259 12.52 15.65 12.24
C THR A 259 12.75 14.17 12.55
N LEU A 260 13.62 13.82 13.49
CA LEU A 260 13.80 12.43 13.94
C LEU A 260 12.56 11.83 14.61
N ILE A 261 11.67 12.68 15.14
CA ILE A 261 10.42 12.23 15.77
C ILE A 261 9.28 12.37 14.78
N THR A 262 9.10 13.54 14.19
CA THR A 262 7.94 13.86 13.35
C THR A 262 8.08 13.37 11.91
N GLY A 263 9.31 13.11 11.46
CA GLY A 263 9.63 12.76 10.07
C GLY A 263 9.74 13.96 9.11
N GLY A 264 9.50 15.19 9.62
CA GLY A 264 9.60 16.43 8.82
C GLY A 264 8.64 16.43 7.63
N GLU A 265 9.12 16.86 6.47
CA GLU A 265 8.33 16.95 5.23
C GLU A 265 7.91 15.57 4.68
N PHE A 266 8.59 14.48 5.05
CA PHE A 266 8.15 13.15 4.66
C PHE A 266 6.93 12.66 5.45
N GLY A 267 6.72 13.23 6.64
CA GLY A 267 5.68 12.84 7.58
C GLY A 267 6.12 11.71 8.52
N PRO A 268 5.20 11.11 9.28
CA PRO A 268 5.46 10.10 10.32
C PRO A 268 6.35 8.93 9.88
N GLU A 269 6.36 8.60 8.60
CA GLU A 269 7.17 7.55 7.98
C GLU A 269 8.67 7.92 7.92
N GLY A 270 9.00 9.19 8.02
CA GLY A 270 10.39 9.68 8.14
C GLY A 270 10.91 9.70 9.58
N GLY A 271 10.08 9.35 10.58
CA GLY A 271 10.39 9.45 11.99
C GLY A 271 10.58 8.12 12.72
N ILE A 272 11.27 8.16 13.87
CA ILE A 272 11.50 6.98 14.73
C ILE A 272 10.20 6.33 15.21
N PRO A 273 9.15 7.05 15.67
CA PRO A 273 7.92 6.43 16.12
C PRO A 273 7.24 5.60 15.05
N GLY A 274 7.16 6.08 13.80
CA GLY A 274 6.64 5.33 12.67
C GLY A 274 7.41 4.05 12.42
N LEU A 275 8.74 4.13 12.36
CA LEU A 275 9.62 2.97 12.17
C LEU A 275 9.46 1.94 13.28
N VAL A 276 9.43 2.37 14.56
CA VAL A 276 9.26 1.46 15.71
C VAL A 276 7.92 0.73 15.64
N VAL A 277 6.83 1.46 15.38
CA VAL A 277 5.49 0.86 15.26
C VAL A 277 5.46 -0.14 14.10
N CYS A 278 6.11 0.17 12.97
CA CYS A 278 6.20 -0.73 11.82
C CYS A 278 6.99 -2.01 12.15
N ILE A 279 8.12 -1.90 12.86
CA ILE A 279 8.90 -3.08 13.30
C ILE A 279 8.09 -3.93 14.28
N LEU A 280 7.37 -3.32 15.24
CA LEU A 280 6.51 -4.05 16.18
C LEU A 280 5.37 -4.77 15.43
N ALA A 281 4.78 -4.16 14.41
CA ALA A 281 3.77 -4.79 13.56
C ALA A 281 4.36 -5.96 12.75
N LEU A 282 5.57 -5.83 12.24
CA LEU A 282 6.28 -6.94 11.58
C LEU A 282 6.51 -8.11 12.54
N LEU A 283 6.99 -7.84 13.75
CA LEU A 283 7.17 -8.88 14.78
C LEU A 283 5.83 -9.53 15.13
N TRP A 284 4.77 -8.74 15.33
CA TRP A 284 3.42 -9.28 15.51
C TRP A 284 2.99 -10.15 14.33
N ALA A 285 3.22 -9.71 13.08
CA ALA A 285 2.86 -10.50 11.89
C ALA A 285 3.65 -11.80 11.83
N ILE A 286 4.93 -11.81 12.19
CA ILE A 286 5.77 -13.02 12.18
C ILE A 286 5.36 -14.00 13.28
N PHE A 287 5.15 -13.52 14.51
CA PHE A 287 5.06 -14.40 15.69
C PHE A 287 3.61 -14.67 16.14
N ILE A 288 2.68 -13.72 15.96
CA ILE A 288 1.35 -13.76 16.55
C ILE A 288 0.25 -13.95 15.49
N LEU A 289 0.36 -13.26 14.34
CA LEU A 289 -0.66 -13.35 13.29
C LEU A 289 -0.83 -14.81 12.84
N LYS A 290 -2.07 -15.33 12.92
CA LYS A 290 -2.39 -16.70 12.50
C LYS A 290 -2.14 -16.88 11.01
N ASP A 291 -1.41 -17.93 10.64
CA ASP A 291 -1.26 -18.37 9.26
C ASP A 291 -2.53 -19.10 8.83
N THR A 292 -3.31 -18.44 7.97
CA THR A 292 -4.54 -19.01 7.36
C THR A 292 -4.39 -19.16 5.85
N SER A 293 -3.16 -19.10 5.34
CA SER A 293 -2.91 -19.18 3.89
C SER A 293 -3.51 -20.44 3.27
N LYS A 294 -3.38 -21.59 3.92
CA LYS A 294 -3.94 -22.87 3.46
C LYS A 294 -5.48 -22.90 3.45
N GLU A 295 -6.14 -22.18 4.37
CA GLU A 295 -7.59 -22.08 4.43
C GLU A 295 -8.13 -21.32 3.20
N GLN A 296 -7.30 -20.50 2.56
CA GLN A 296 -7.66 -19.72 1.36
C GLN A 296 -7.63 -20.55 0.07
N GLU A 297 -6.98 -21.70 0.05
CA GLU A 297 -6.84 -22.50 -1.19
C GLU A 297 -8.20 -22.88 -1.79
N SER A 298 -9.16 -23.24 -0.96
CA SER A 298 -10.54 -23.56 -1.40
C SER A 298 -11.31 -22.37 -1.97
N LEU A 299 -10.88 -21.15 -1.67
CA LEU A 299 -11.52 -19.90 -2.12
C LEU A 299 -11.04 -19.43 -3.51
N TYR A 300 -9.97 -20.03 -4.03
CA TYR A 300 -9.50 -19.76 -5.38
C TYR A 300 -10.18 -20.71 -6.38
N PRO A 301 -10.50 -20.25 -7.59
CA PRO A 301 -11.14 -21.11 -8.57
C PRO A 301 -10.23 -22.25 -9.01
N ALA A 302 -10.85 -23.38 -9.31
CA ALA A 302 -10.20 -24.44 -10.06
C ALA A 302 -9.61 -23.91 -11.38
N PRO A 303 -8.51 -24.51 -11.91
CA PRO A 303 -8.01 -24.14 -13.21
C PRO A 303 -9.11 -24.29 -14.26
N LEU A 304 -9.22 -23.31 -15.16
CA LEU A 304 -10.08 -23.43 -16.35
C LEU A 304 -9.55 -24.62 -17.17
N LYS A 305 -10.39 -25.63 -17.36
CA LYS A 305 -10.11 -26.77 -18.24
C LYS A 305 -9.94 -26.30 -19.68
#